data_efe59ecd191f9045fb9ffb1eaff81a8d
#
_entry.id   efe59ecd191f9045fb9ffb1eaff81a8d
#
_cell.length_a   1.000
_cell.length_b   1.000
_cell.length_c   1.000
_cell.angle_alpha   90.00
_cell.angle_beta   90.00
_cell.angle_gamma   90.00
#
_symmetry.space_group_name_H-M   'P 1'
#
loop_
_entity.id
_entity.type
_entity.pdbx_description
1 polymer ?
#
loop_
_entity_poly.entity_id
_entity_poly.type
_entity_poly.pdbx_seq_one_letter_code
_entity_poly.pdbx_strand_id
1 'polypeptide(L)'
;MSPQISDIKKYAFHVGDSFLFDANIWMLIYGPIANMDGRTEVYSAALREIRKNNCLIFIDILILSEFINAFSRFEFNQLNPIIKPQKFKDFRNSAQFKSIAQEISINARKIIKICCRCDSMFESADLPNVLTRYEQGNSDFNDQMIVEICKSKDLMLVTHDADFKPEDINILTANKKLLKNP
;
A
#
# COMPACT_ATOMS: atom_id res chain seq x y z
N MET A 1 11.22 6.03 20.80
CA MET A 1 12.16 5.02 20.27
C MET A 1 12.62 5.53 18.91
N SER A 2 13.87 5.27 18.51
CA SER A 2 14.29 5.61 17.14
C SER A 2 13.49 4.77 16.12
N PRO A 3 13.13 5.33 14.96
CA PRO A 3 12.45 4.61 13.89
C PRO A 3 13.23 3.35 13.51
N GLN A 4 12.54 2.27 13.24
CA GLN A 4 13.18 0.99 12.97
C GLN A 4 12.61 0.34 11.70
N ILE A 5 13.51 -0.12 10.84
CA ILE A 5 13.16 -0.98 9.71
C ILE A 5 13.38 -2.43 10.11
N SER A 6 12.31 -3.23 10.09
CA SER A 6 12.32 -4.61 10.56
C SER A 6 11.92 -5.60 9.47
N ASP A 7 12.53 -6.79 9.51
CA ASP A 7 12.17 -7.89 8.60
C ASP A 7 10.82 -8.49 9.01
N ILE A 8 9.82 -8.34 8.16
CA ILE A 8 8.47 -8.82 8.38
C ILE A 8 8.39 -10.34 8.62
N LYS A 9 9.38 -11.10 8.12
CA LYS A 9 9.45 -12.55 8.31
C LYS A 9 9.87 -12.95 9.72
N LYS A 10 10.49 -12.03 10.46
CA LYS A 10 11.05 -12.26 11.79
C LYS A 10 10.28 -11.51 12.88
N TYR A 11 9.35 -10.65 12.48
CA TYR A 11 8.59 -9.84 13.41
C TYR A 11 7.61 -10.68 14.20
N ALA A 12 7.62 -10.52 15.52
CA ALA A 12 6.64 -11.13 16.41
C ALA A 12 5.45 -10.19 16.55
N PHE A 13 4.32 -10.58 15.98
CA PHE A 13 3.08 -9.80 16.05
C PHE A 13 2.40 -9.94 17.40
N HIS A 14 2.10 -8.82 18.06
CA HIS A 14 1.50 -8.76 19.40
C HIS A 14 0.13 -8.08 19.36
N VAL A 15 -0.73 -8.45 20.29
CA VAL A 15 -1.99 -7.74 20.53
C VAL A 15 -1.70 -6.28 20.85
N GLY A 16 -2.35 -5.37 20.12
CA GLY A 16 -2.12 -3.92 20.25
C GLY A 16 -1.25 -3.33 19.13
N ASP A 17 -0.51 -4.16 18.39
CA ASP A 17 0.18 -3.67 17.20
C ASP A 17 -0.82 -3.15 16.17
N SER A 18 -0.45 -2.06 15.54
CA SER A 18 -1.28 -1.38 14.54
C SER A 18 -0.48 -1.10 13.27
N PHE A 19 -1.05 -1.46 12.14
CA PHE A 19 -0.36 -1.44 10.85
C PHE A 19 -1.12 -0.63 9.82
N LEU A 20 -0.37 0.05 8.94
CA LEU A 20 -0.85 0.61 7.68
C LEU A 20 -0.19 -0.17 6.54
N PHE A 21 -0.98 -0.80 5.68
CA PHE A 21 -0.46 -1.52 4.53
C PHE A 21 -0.48 -0.61 3.32
N ASP A 22 0.67 -0.42 2.72
CA ASP A 22 0.85 0.32 1.47
C ASP A 22 0.10 -0.35 0.30
N ALA A 23 -0.29 0.42 -0.70
CA ALA A 23 -0.99 -0.06 -1.89
C ALA A 23 -0.22 -1.17 -2.63
N ASN A 24 1.11 -1.10 -2.65
CA ASN A 24 1.95 -2.13 -3.27
C ASN A 24 1.81 -3.49 -2.57
N ILE A 25 1.56 -3.52 -1.26
CA ILE A 25 1.30 -4.76 -0.51
C ILE A 25 -0.08 -5.31 -0.83
N TRP A 26 -1.09 -4.45 -0.92
CA TRP A 26 -2.42 -4.88 -1.34
C TRP A 26 -2.43 -5.42 -2.77
N MET A 27 -1.63 -4.85 -3.68
CA MET A 27 -1.42 -5.36 -5.03
C MET A 27 -0.78 -6.76 -5.02
N LEU A 28 0.14 -7.04 -4.12
CA LEU A 28 0.73 -8.38 -3.95
C LEU A 28 -0.28 -9.40 -3.39
N ILE A 29 -1.19 -9.00 -2.50
CA ILE A 29 -2.11 -9.92 -1.81
C ILE A 29 -3.43 -10.11 -2.58
N TYR A 30 -3.99 -9.03 -3.12
CA TYR A 30 -5.32 -9.02 -3.75
C TYR A 30 -5.33 -8.44 -5.17
N GLY A 31 -4.19 -8.02 -5.69
CA GLY A 31 -4.06 -7.52 -7.06
C GLY A 31 -3.88 -8.65 -8.08
N PRO A 32 -3.79 -8.31 -9.36
CA PRO A 32 -3.68 -9.28 -10.45
C PRO A 32 -2.35 -10.04 -10.44
N ILE A 33 -1.34 -9.55 -9.73
CA ILE A 33 -0.02 -10.18 -9.59
C ILE A 33 0.07 -11.17 -8.42
N ALA A 34 -0.99 -11.34 -7.64
CA ALA A 34 -0.97 -12.12 -6.40
C ALA A 34 -0.51 -13.58 -6.58
N ASN A 35 -0.73 -14.19 -7.73
CA ASN A 35 -0.30 -15.56 -8.02
C ASN A 35 1.00 -15.65 -8.85
N MET A 36 1.61 -14.52 -9.16
CA MET A 36 2.76 -14.44 -10.08
C MET A 36 4.07 -14.07 -9.37
N ASP A 37 3.98 -13.62 -8.12
CA ASP A 37 5.09 -13.02 -7.40
C ASP A 37 5.40 -13.80 -6.11
N GLY A 38 6.64 -14.27 -5.96
CA GLY A 38 7.06 -14.99 -4.75
C GLY A 38 7.00 -14.16 -3.46
N ARG A 39 6.88 -12.82 -3.57
CA ARG A 39 6.66 -11.92 -2.43
C ARG A 39 5.27 -12.05 -1.84
N THR A 40 4.29 -12.47 -2.65
CA THR A 40 2.90 -12.67 -2.25
C THR A 40 2.79 -13.59 -1.03
N GLU A 41 3.51 -14.70 -1.03
CA GLU A 41 3.46 -15.66 0.09
C GLU A 41 3.94 -15.02 1.39
N VAL A 42 5.00 -14.22 1.34
CA VAL A 42 5.56 -13.54 2.53
C VAL A 42 4.54 -12.58 3.15
N TYR A 43 3.95 -11.70 2.35
CA TYR A 43 3.01 -10.70 2.87
C TYR A 43 1.64 -11.30 3.20
N SER A 44 1.22 -12.34 2.49
CA SER A 44 0.01 -13.10 2.84
C SER A 44 0.18 -13.87 4.16
N ALA A 45 1.37 -14.43 4.41
CA ALA A 45 1.68 -15.07 5.70
C ALA A 45 1.64 -14.04 6.84
N ALA A 46 2.27 -12.88 6.64
CA ALA A 46 2.22 -11.79 7.62
C ALA A 46 0.79 -11.34 7.90
N LEU A 47 -0.04 -11.15 6.87
CA LEU A 47 -1.45 -10.80 7.03
C LEU A 47 -2.22 -11.84 7.85
N ARG A 48 -1.96 -13.14 7.64
CA ARG A 48 -2.57 -14.22 8.44
C ARG A 48 -2.18 -14.13 9.90
N GLU A 49 -0.88 -13.92 10.20
CA GLU A 49 -0.40 -13.80 11.59
C GLU A 49 -0.91 -12.53 12.28
N ILE A 50 -0.95 -11.38 11.60
CA ILE A 50 -1.54 -10.13 12.10
C ILE A 50 -2.99 -10.36 12.53
N ARG A 51 -3.79 -11.01 11.68
CA ARG A 51 -5.20 -11.30 11.99
C ARG A 51 -5.37 -12.33 13.11
N LYS A 52 -4.53 -13.36 13.15
CA LYS A 52 -4.54 -14.39 14.20
C LYS A 52 -4.23 -13.79 15.56
N ASN A 53 -3.35 -12.80 15.64
CA ASN A 53 -2.97 -12.11 16.87
C ASN A 53 -3.86 -10.91 17.21
N ASN A 54 -4.99 -10.71 16.48
CA ASN A 54 -5.93 -9.60 16.69
C ASN A 54 -5.28 -8.21 16.64
N CYS A 55 -4.25 -8.06 15.83
CA CYS A 55 -3.67 -6.75 15.54
C CYS A 55 -4.61 -5.94 14.64
N LEU A 56 -4.48 -4.62 14.66
CA LEU A 56 -5.28 -3.72 13.85
C LEU A 56 -4.58 -3.41 12.53
N ILE A 57 -5.34 -3.41 11.44
CA ILE A 57 -4.87 -2.96 10.13
C ILE A 57 -5.71 -1.76 9.76
N PHE A 58 -5.04 -0.67 9.44
CA PHE A 58 -5.69 0.56 8.98
C PHE A 58 -5.63 0.69 7.46
N ILE A 59 -6.59 1.38 6.90
CA ILE A 59 -6.62 1.79 5.50
C ILE A 59 -7.15 3.21 5.39
N ASP A 60 -6.49 3.98 4.57
CA ASP A 60 -6.83 5.35 4.23
C ASP A 60 -7.29 5.43 2.75
N ILE A 61 -7.90 6.55 2.39
CA ILE A 61 -8.46 6.76 1.05
C ILE A 61 -7.37 6.86 -0.03
N LEU A 62 -6.18 7.37 0.28
CA LEU A 62 -5.07 7.47 -0.68
C LEU A 62 -4.61 6.08 -1.09
N ILE A 63 -4.35 5.21 -0.11
CA ILE A 63 -3.94 3.82 -0.32
C ILE A 63 -5.01 3.05 -1.10
N LEU A 64 -6.27 3.19 -0.73
CA LEU A 64 -7.36 2.52 -1.45
C LEU A 64 -7.49 3.00 -2.89
N SER A 65 -7.37 4.31 -3.11
CA SER A 65 -7.39 4.93 -4.43
C SER A 65 -6.21 4.46 -5.29
N GLU A 66 -5.03 4.40 -4.69
CA GLU A 66 -3.83 3.92 -5.37
C GLU A 66 -3.95 2.46 -5.77
N PHE A 67 -4.41 1.58 -4.88
CA PHE A 67 -4.68 0.17 -5.19
C PHE A 67 -5.63 0.02 -6.39
N ILE A 68 -6.77 0.74 -6.39
CA ILE A 68 -7.76 0.71 -7.47
C ILE A 68 -7.15 1.17 -8.79
N ASN A 69 -6.38 2.27 -8.76
CA ASN A 69 -5.75 2.85 -9.94
C ASN A 69 -4.60 1.97 -10.46
N ALA A 70 -3.76 1.44 -9.58
CA ALA A 70 -2.67 0.54 -9.96
C ALA A 70 -3.19 -0.75 -10.60
N PHE A 71 -4.23 -1.36 -10.02
CA PHE A 71 -4.89 -2.54 -10.60
C PHE A 71 -5.45 -2.24 -11.99
N SER A 72 -6.20 -1.15 -12.13
CA SER A 72 -6.78 -0.73 -13.41
C SER A 72 -5.71 -0.49 -14.49
N ARG A 73 -4.59 0.14 -14.11
CA ARG A 73 -3.47 0.40 -15.04
C ARG A 73 -2.70 -0.86 -15.39
N PHE A 74 -2.54 -1.78 -14.44
CA PHE A 74 -1.95 -3.08 -14.70
C PHE A 74 -2.75 -3.82 -15.78
N GLU A 75 -4.06 -3.95 -15.61
CA GLU A 75 -4.95 -4.62 -16.58
C GLU A 75 -4.87 -3.94 -17.96
N PHE A 76 -4.90 -2.62 -18.00
CA PHE A 76 -4.71 -1.86 -19.24
C PHE A 76 -3.39 -2.20 -19.92
N ASN A 77 -2.31 -2.34 -19.16
CA ASN A 77 -0.97 -2.63 -19.72
C ASN A 77 -0.83 -4.07 -20.21
N GLN A 78 -1.64 -5.00 -19.70
CA GLN A 78 -1.66 -6.40 -20.15
C GLN A 78 -2.52 -6.62 -21.40
N LEU A 79 -3.27 -5.64 -21.86
CA LEU A 79 -4.07 -5.76 -23.06
C LEU A 79 -3.20 -6.05 -24.28
N ASN A 80 -3.70 -6.95 -25.16
CA ASN A 80 -3.06 -7.19 -26.45
C ASN A 80 -2.90 -5.87 -27.23
N PRO A 81 -1.70 -5.54 -27.71
CA PRO A 81 -1.43 -4.29 -28.43
C PRO A 81 -2.37 -4.01 -29.60
N ILE A 82 -2.88 -5.06 -30.27
CA ILE A 82 -3.77 -4.94 -31.44
C ILE A 82 -5.14 -4.35 -31.05
N ILE A 83 -5.64 -4.67 -29.85
CA ILE A 83 -6.97 -4.26 -29.36
C ILE A 83 -6.92 -3.22 -28.27
N LYS A 84 -5.72 -2.88 -27.80
CA LYS A 84 -5.50 -1.92 -26.72
C LYS A 84 -5.89 -0.51 -27.18
N PRO A 85 -6.81 0.17 -26.49
CA PRO A 85 -7.08 1.58 -26.75
C PRO A 85 -5.84 2.43 -26.57
N GLN A 86 -5.69 3.48 -27.36
CA GLN A 86 -4.55 4.39 -27.24
C GLN A 86 -4.48 5.11 -25.89
N LYS A 87 -5.64 5.40 -25.31
CA LYS A 87 -5.74 6.13 -24.04
C LYS A 87 -6.39 5.28 -22.95
N PHE A 88 -5.84 5.34 -21.77
CA PHE A 88 -6.41 4.70 -20.59
C PHE A 88 -7.87 5.13 -20.29
N LYS A 89 -8.22 6.39 -20.58
CA LYS A 89 -9.59 6.89 -20.44
C LYS A 89 -10.58 6.13 -21.31
N ASP A 90 -10.19 5.81 -22.55
CA ASP A 90 -11.05 5.09 -23.49
C ASP A 90 -11.26 3.64 -23.05
N PHE A 91 -10.20 3.01 -22.51
CA PHE A 91 -10.31 1.71 -21.87
C PHE A 91 -11.29 1.73 -20.70
N ARG A 92 -11.18 2.70 -19.79
CA ARG A 92 -12.11 2.84 -18.64
C ARG A 92 -13.57 3.03 -19.06
N ASN A 93 -13.83 3.56 -20.22
CA ASN A 93 -15.18 3.76 -20.77
C ASN A 93 -15.67 2.58 -21.62
N SER A 94 -14.85 1.54 -21.79
CA SER A 94 -15.19 0.38 -22.62
C SER A 94 -16.02 -0.66 -21.86
N ALA A 95 -16.79 -1.46 -22.60
CA ALA A 95 -17.51 -2.61 -22.03
C ALA A 95 -16.55 -3.63 -21.40
N GLN A 96 -15.34 -3.77 -21.93
CA GLN A 96 -14.30 -4.66 -21.41
C GLN A 96 -13.88 -4.29 -19.99
N PHE A 97 -13.81 -2.99 -19.66
CA PHE A 97 -13.43 -2.54 -18.33
C PHE A 97 -14.45 -2.89 -17.24
N LYS A 98 -15.71 -3.15 -17.61
CA LYS A 98 -16.77 -3.42 -16.62
C LYS A 98 -16.49 -4.68 -15.77
N SER A 99 -16.02 -5.76 -16.38
CA SER A 99 -15.65 -6.98 -15.66
C SER A 99 -14.43 -6.77 -14.75
N ILE A 100 -13.44 -6.03 -15.24
CA ILE A 100 -12.24 -5.65 -14.49
C ILE A 100 -12.62 -4.78 -13.29
N ALA A 101 -13.48 -3.78 -13.49
CA ALA A 101 -13.96 -2.93 -12.41
C ALA A 101 -14.75 -3.70 -11.35
N GLN A 102 -15.49 -4.74 -11.74
CA GLN A 102 -16.16 -5.67 -10.81
C GLN A 102 -15.14 -6.44 -9.97
N GLU A 103 -14.10 -6.99 -10.58
CA GLU A 103 -13.03 -7.70 -9.88
C GLU A 103 -12.29 -6.80 -8.91
N ILE A 104 -11.87 -5.60 -9.35
CA ILE A 104 -11.25 -4.58 -8.50
C ILE A 104 -12.15 -4.27 -7.30
N SER A 105 -13.45 -4.07 -7.54
CA SER A 105 -14.41 -3.76 -6.49
C SER A 105 -14.58 -4.90 -5.48
N ILE A 106 -14.55 -6.16 -5.94
CA ILE A 106 -14.60 -7.34 -5.05
C ILE A 106 -13.36 -7.35 -4.15
N ASN A 107 -12.19 -7.15 -4.71
CA ASN A 107 -10.94 -7.16 -3.95
C ASN A 107 -10.82 -5.95 -3.00
N ALA A 108 -11.23 -4.75 -3.43
CA ALA A 108 -11.32 -3.58 -2.57
C ALA A 108 -12.26 -3.82 -1.36
N ARG A 109 -13.42 -4.46 -1.57
CA ARG A 109 -14.32 -4.83 -0.47
C ARG A 109 -13.70 -5.82 0.50
N LYS A 110 -12.89 -6.79 0.02
CA LYS A 110 -12.15 -7.72 0.91
C LYS A 110 -11.17 -6.95 1.80
N ILE A 111 -10.44 -5.98 1.23
CA ILE A 111 -9.51 -5.12 1.98
C ILE A 111 -10.28 -4.32 3.04
N ILE A 112 -11.32 -3.58 2.63
CA ILE A 112 -12.13 -2.74 3.54
C ILE A 112 -12.74 -3.57 4.68
N LYS A 113 -13.13 -4.81 4.41
CA LYS A 113 -13.76 -5.69 5.42
C LYS A 113 -12.80 -6.06 6.56
N ILE A 114 -11.51 -6.10 6.32
CA ILE A 114 -10.49 -6.52 7.29
C ILE A 114 -9.73 -5.35 7.91
N CYS A 115 -9.96 -4.13 7.43
CA CYS A 115 -9.27 -2.93 7.87
C CYS A 115 -10.18 -2.00 8.67
N CYS A 116 -9.59 -1.28 9.62
CA CYS A 116 -10.17 -0.08 10.21
C CYS A 116 -9.95 1.09 9.24
N ARG A 117 -11.02 1.79 8.86
CA ARG A 117 -10.90 2.98 8.03
C ARG A 117 -10.37 4.14 8.85
N CYS A 118 -9.43 4.88 8.31
CA CYS A 118 -8.94 6.12 8.89
C CYS A 118 -8.99 7.26 7.88
N ASP A 119 -9.01 8.49 8.39
CA ASP A 119 -8.93 9.69 7.57
C ASP A 119 -7.48 9.97 7.18
N SER A 120 -7.29 10.65 6.06
CA SER A 120 -5.97 11.02 5.52
C SER A 120 -5.21 12.05 6.37
N MET A 121 -5.78 12.49 7.49
CA MET A 121 -5.21 13.53 8.37
C MET A 121 -4.95 14.88 7.66
N PHE A 122 -5.59 15.12 6.51
CA PHE A 122 -5.34 16.30 5.68
C PHE A 122 -5.56 17.63 6.42
N GLU A 123 -6.54 17.68 7.32
CA GLU A 123 -6.83 18.88 8.12
C GLU A 123 -5.74 19.21 9.15
N SER A 124 -5.05 18.18 9.66
CA SER A 124 -4.07 18.31 10.75
C SER A 124 -2.63 18.07 10.31
N ALA A 125 -2.40 17.65 9.07
CA ALA A 125 -1.06 17.43 8.54
C ALA A 125 -0.29 18.75 8.40
N ASP A 126 1.01 18.73 8.69
CA ASP A 126 1.92 19.84 8.42
C ASP A 126 2.22 19.90 6.92
N LEU A 127 1.23 20.38 6.14
CA LEU A 127 1.35 20.49 4.68
C LEU A 127 2.54 21.34 4.22
N PRO A 128 2.91 22.48 4.85
CA PRO A 128 4.12 23.20 4.51
C PRO A 128 5.38 22.33 4.57
N ASN A 129 5.53 21.51 5.61
CA ASN A 129 6.65 20.59 5.75
C ASN A 129 6.59 19.44 4.73
N VAL A 130 5.41 18.87 4.49
CA VAL A 130 5.18 17.85 3.44
C VAL A 130 5.62 18.38 2.07
N LEU A 131 5.20 19.59 1.70
CA LEU A 131 5.58 20.22 0.44
C LEU A 131 7.08 20.54 0.36
N THR A 132 7.68 20.97 1.46
CA THR A 132 9.14 21.22 1.52
C THR A 132 9.92 19.93 1.26
N ARG A 133 9.50 18.81 1.83
CA ARG A 133 10.13 17.50 1.58
C ARG A 133 9.90 17.03 0.13
N TYR A 134 8.70 17.24 -0.41
CA TYR A 134 8.38 16.94 -1.81
C TYR A 134 9.30 17.75 -2.77
N GLU A 135 9.53 19.03 -2.50
CA GLU A 135 10.43 19.88 -3.30
C GLU A 135 11.87 19.35 -3.33
N GLN A 136 12.30 18.62 -2.31
CA GLN A 136 13.63 17.99 -2.27
C GLN A 136 13.74 16.78 -3.20
N GLY A 137 12.63 16.29 -3.75
CA GLY A 137 12.59 15.18 -4.71
C GLY A 137 12.90 13.80 -4.14
N ASN A 138 12.81 13.63 -2.82
CA ASN A 138 13.17 12.39 -2.14
C ASN A 138 12.02 11.36 -2.09
N SER A 139 10.77 11.81 -2.17
CA SER A 139 9.57 10.98 -2.20
C SER A 139 8.41 11.74 -2.83
N ASP A 140 7.35 11.04 -3.23
CA ASP A 140 6.18 11.70 -3.76
C ASP A 140 5.25 12.24 -2.64
N PHE A 141 4.25 13.06 -3.04
CA PHE A 141 3.33 13.68 -2.10
C PHE A 141 2.50 12.64 -1.33
N ASN A 142 2.06 11.57 -2.00
CA ASN A 142 1.25 10.54 -1.36
C ASN A 142 2.06 9.79 -0.29
N ASP A 143 3.32 9.48 -0.57
CA ASP A 143 4.23 8.83 0.39
C ASP A 143 4.41 9.68 1.63
N GLN A 144 4.60 11.00 1.47
CA GLN A 144 4.70 11.92 2.60
C GLN A 144 3.42 11.96 3.44
N MET A 145 2.25 11.93 2.82
CA MET A 145 0.96 11.86 3.53
C MET A 145 0.78 10.52 4.27
N ILE A 146 1.23 9.41 3.68
CA ILE A 146 1.23 8.10 4.34
C ILE A 146 2.11 8.13 5.60
N VAL A 147 3.27 8.78 5.53
CA VAL A 147 4.16 8.99 6.68
C VAL A 147 3.45 9.80 7.78
N GLU A 148 2.79 10.89 7.43
CA GLU A 148 2.04 11.71 8.40
C GLU A 148 0.90 10.90 9.07
N ILE A 149 0.19 10.06 8.33
CA ILE A 149 -0.82 9.15 8.89
C ILE A 149 -0.16 8.18 9.89
N CYS A 150 0.96 7.57 9.53
CA CYS A 150 1.68 6.65 10.41
C CYS A 150 2.13 7.33 11.69
N LYS A 151 2.70 8.53 11.61
CA LYS A 151 3.12 9.32 12.77
C LYS A 151 1.97 9.68 13.69
N SER A 152 0.89 10.21 13.12
CA SER A 152 -0.25 10.71 13.89
C SER A 152 -1.02 9.63 14.64
N LYS A 153 -0.97 8.38 14.14
CA LYS A 153 -1.73 7.23 14.68
C LYS A 153 -0.82 6.15 15.28
N ASP A 154 0.48 6.39 15.36
CA ASP A 154 1.50 5.42 15.84
C ASP A 154 1.37 4.06 15.12
N LEU A 155 1.34 4.11 13.76
CA LEU A 155 1.21 2.92 12.92
C LEU A 155 2.57 2.48 12.38
N MET A 156 2.77 1.17 12.30
CA MET A 156 3.86 0.60 11.52
C MET A 156 3.45 0.49 10.04
N LEU A 157 4.27 1.06 9.16
CA LEU A 157 4.06 0.93 7.72
C LEU A 157 4.54 -0.43 7.22
N VAL A 158 3.66 -1.17 6.56
CA VAL A 158 4.05 -2.40 5.83
C VAL A 158 4.18 -2.06 4.36
N THR A 159 5.41 -2.05 3.84
CA THR A 159 5.70 -1.70 2.45
C THR A 159 6.79 -2.57 1.84
N HIS A 160 6.82 -2.68 0.52
CA HIS A 160 7.94 -3.24 -0.24
C HIS A 160 8.71 -2.17 -1.03
N ASP A 161 8.27 -0.92 -0.95
CA ASP A 161 8.88 0.19 -1.65
C ASP A 161 10.15 0.66 -0.92
N ALA A 162 11.23 0.82 -1.68
CA ALA A 162 12.49 1.28 -1.15
C ALA A 162 12.57 2.80 -0.99
N ASP A 163 11.58 3.53 -1.52
CA ASP A 163 11.56 4.99 -1.50
C ASP A 163 11.10 5.55 -0.15
N PHE A 164 10.45 4.73 0.69
CA PHE A 164 10.21 5.01 2.11
C PHE A 164 11.51 4.94 2.95
N LYS A 165 12.61 5.52 2.43
CA LYS A 165 13.83 5.66 3.21
C LYS A 165 13.67 6.77 4.25
N PRO A 166 14.49 6.75 5.21
CA PRO A 166 14.40 6.92 6.65
C PRO A 166 13.42 8.01 7.05
N GLU A 167 12.17 7.75 6.86
CA GLU A 167 11.13 8.55 7.47
C GLU A 167 11.05 8.18 8.95
N ASP A 168 10.74 9.13 9.83
CA ASP A 168 10.63 8.91 11.28
C ASP A 168 9.43 8.03 11.65
N ILE A 169 9.30 6.85 11.00
CA ILE A 169 8.26 5.84 11.23
C ILE A 169 8.83 4.44 11.28
N ASN A 170 8.16 3.55 11.97
CA ASN A 170 8.50 2.12 11.97
C ASN A 170 8.04 1.46 10.66
N ILE A 171 8.93 0.69 10.02
CA ILE A 171 8.64 0.00 8.76
C ILE A 171 8.84 -1.50 8.91
N LEU A 172 7.87 -2.28 8.44
CA LEU A 172 7.98 -3.72 8.26
C LEU A 172 8.07 -4.05 6.77
N THR A 173 9.10 -4.80 6.39
CA THR A 173 9.34 -5.11 4.99
C THR A 173 10.03 -6.45 4.78
N ALA A 174 9.85 -7.04 3.60
CA ALA A 174 10.71 -8.11 3.09
C ALA A 174 11.70 -7.60 2.02
N ASN A 175 11.74 -6.30 1.76
CA ASN A 175 12.63 -5.71 0.78
C ASN A 175 14.07 -5.66 1.32
N LYS A 176 14.95 -6.47 0.70
CA LYS A 176 16.36 -6.54 1.10
C LYS A 176 17.11 -5.22 0.97
N LYS A 177 16.67 -4.30 0.08
CA LYS A 177 17.31 -2.97 -0.06
C LYS A 177 17.05 -2.10 1.18
N LEU A 178 15.84 -2.14 1.72
CA LEU A 178 15.49 -1.45 2.97
C LEU A 178 16.20 -2.08 4.18
N LEU A 179 16.24 -3.43 4.25
CA LEU A 179 16.83 -4.15 5.38
C LEU A 179 18.37 -4.06 5.45
N LYS A 180 19.04 -3.67 4.37
CA LYS A 180 20.52 -3.56 4.33
C LYS A 180 21.05 -2.20 4.78
N ASN A 181 20.19 -1.19 4.81
CA ASN A 181 20.49 0.18 5.23
C ASN A 181 19.43 0.63 6.24
N PRO A 182 19.42 0.06 7.46
CA PRO A 182 18.50 0.43 8.53
C PRO A 182 18.80 1.84 9.06
#